data_bd1331a09cf545b81bb2e07126091a15
#
_entry.id   bd1331a09cf545b81bb2e07126091a15
#
_cell.length_a   1.000
_cell.length_b   1.000
_cell.length_c   1.000
_cell.angle_alpha   90.00
_cell.angle_beta   90.00
_cell.angle_gamma   90.00
#
_symmetry.space_group_name_H-M   'P 1'
#
loop_
_entity.id
_entity.type
_entity.pdbx_description
1 polymer ?
#
loop_
_entity_poly.entity_id
_entity_poly.type
_entity_poly.pdbx_seq_one_letter_code
_entity_poly.pdbx_strand_id
1 'polypeptide(L)'
;MSISSSTKEEISLKKFKEKVINDFRTVSLSREVSIQGRREVLLGKGKFGIFGDGKELPQVVMSHFFKDGDYRSGYYRDQTLLMSQNLLSAREIFAAVYGHPDKLYEKMSGGRQMAGHFLTNTIDENNNWIDQTSQKNHISDISPTASQMSRLVGLGLASKIYRNNSINGSEKFSKNGNEVVWGTIGNASTSQGIFFEAINACGVLQIPSIISVWDDDYGISVHNKDHTTKESISKALAGFKITSDSPGIEILEVKGWDYQSLMKTYSYAEKIAREHHIPVIILSLIHI
;
A
#
# COMPACT_ATOMS: atom_id res chain seq x y z
N MET A 1 26.01 5.41 22.92
CA MET A 1 25.19 6.58 22.57
C MET A 1 23.82 6.40 23.17
N SER A 2 23.42 7.32 24.05
CA SER A 2 22.14 7.27 24.77
C SER A 2 20.99 7.57 23.81
N ILE A 3 20.06 6.62 23.68
CA ILE A 3 18.84 6.80 22.92
C ILE A 3 17.95 7.78 23.71
N SER A 4 17.80 8.99 23.18
CA SER A 4 16.87 9.99 23.67
C SER A 4 15.46 9.39 23.67
N SER A 5 14.80 9.39 24.81
CA SER A 5 13.42 8.98 24.99
C SER A 5 12.52 9.92 24.18
N SER A 6 12.08 9.49 23.00
CA SER A 6 10.97 10.16 22.32
C SER A 6 9.73 10.00 23.20
N THR A 7 9.11 11.11 23.58
CA THR A 7 7.83 11.18 24.28
C THR A 7 6.80 10.33 23.52
N LYS A 8 6.46 9.16 24.06
CA LYS A 8 5.30 8.40 23.62
C LYS A 8 4.08 9.26 23.95
N GLU A 9 3.39 9.78 22.93
CA GLU A 9 2.05 10.33 23.14
C GLU A 9 1.18 9.19 23.71
N GLU A 10 0.87 9.27 24.98
CA GLU A 10 -0.09 8.37 25.62
C GLU A 10 -1.49 8.71 25.08
N ILE A 11 -1.95 7.90 24.14
CA ILE A 11 -3.33 7.98 23.66
C ILE A 11 -4.24 7.56 24.81
N SER A 12 -5.21 8.42 25.19
CA SER A 12 -6.17 8.08 26.23
C SER A 12 -6.91 6.77 25.86
N LEU A 13 -7.25 5.96 26.87
CA LEU A 13 -7.98 4.69 26.66
C LEU A 13 -9.27 4.87 25.83
N LYS A 14 -9.95 6.02 26.00
CA LYS A 14 -11.15 6.36 25.21
C LYS A 14 -10.80 6.48 23.71
N LYS A 15 -9.78 7.27 23.37
CA LYS A 15 -9.33 7.46 21.97
C LYS A 15 -8.85 6.14 21.36
N PHE A 16 -8.15 5.32 22.14
CA PHE A 16 -7.72 4.00 21.68
C PHE A 16 -8.92 3.10 21.34
N LYS A 17 -9.93 3.02 22.23
CA LYS A 17 -11.15 2.25 21.97
C LYS A 17 -11.89 2.76 20.74
N GLU A 18 -12.05 4.07 20.59
CA GLU A 18 -12.69 4.68 19.41
C GLU A 18 -11.95 4.30 18.12
N LYS A 19 -10.62 4.36 18.13
CA LYS A 19 -9.78 3.95 16.99
C LYS A 19 -10.02 2.49 16.62
N VAL A 20 -9.92 1.57 17.57
CA VAL A 20 -10.11 0.14 17.32
C VAL A 20 -11.52 -0.17 16.80
N ILE A 21 -12.55 0.50 17.34
CA ILE A 21 -13.93 0.34 16.87
C ILE A 21 -14.09 0.84 15.42
N ASN A 22 -13.48 1.97 15.07
CA ASN A 22 -13.52 2.51 13.71
C ASN A 22 -12.78 1.62 12.73
N ASP A 23 -11.62 1.09 13.12
CA ASP A 23 -10.86 0.12 12.33
C ASP A 23 -11.69 -1.14 12.07
N PHE A 24 -12.32 -1.69 13.13
CA PHE A 24 -13.19 -2.85 13.01
C PHE A 24 -14.38 -2.59 12.07
N ARG A 25 -15.01 -1.42 12.16
CA ARG A 25 -16.09 -1.04 11.24
C ARG A 25 -15.62 -0.98 9.79
N THR A 26 -14.45 -0.41 9.54
CA THR A 26 -13.88 -0.31 8.18
C THR A 26 -13.55 -1.70 7.64
N VAL A 27 -12.90 -2.55 8.43
CA VAL A 27 -12.60 -3.94 8.07
C VAL A 27 -13.89 -4.70 7.73
N SER A 28 -14.91 -4.61 8.61
CA SER A 28 -16.19 -5.30 8.42
C SER A 28 -16.92 -4.79 7.18
N LEU A 29 -17.00 -3.48 6.99
CA LEU A 29 -17.63 -2.89 5.81
C LEU A 29 -16.92 -3.33 4.52
N SER A 30 -15.60 -3.30 4.49
CA SER A 30 -14.82 -3.72 3.32
C SER A 30 -15.00 -5.21 3.02
N ARG A 31 -15.09 -6.06 4.05
CA ARG A 31 -15.38 -7.48 3.90
C ARG A 31 -16.77 -7.69 3.28
N GLU A 32 -17.80 -7.00 3.79
CA GLU A 32 -19.16 -7.09 3.24
C GLU A 32 -19.22 -6.59 1.80
N VAL A 33 -18.51 -5.52 1.46
CA VAL A 33 -18.37 -5.03 0.07
C VAL A 33 -17.77 -6.11 -0.82
N SER A 34 -16.75 -6.81 -0.36
CA SER A 34 -16.10 -7.89 -1.12
C SER A 34 -17.04 -9.08 -1.34
N ILE A 35 -17.72 -9.52 -0.28
CA ILE A 35 -18.69 -10.64 -0.34
C ILE A 35 -19.85 -10.31 -1.29
N GLN A 36 -20.48 -9.15 -1.09
CA GLN A 36 -21.60 -8.73 -1.91
C GLN A 36 -21.18 -8.46 -3.36
N GLY A 37 -20.02 -7.82 -3.57
CA GLY A 37 -19.50 -7.54 -4.90
C GLY A 37 -19.23 -8.82 -5.69
N ARG A 38 -18.64 -9.84 -5.05
CA ARG A 38 -18.46 -11.17 -5.64
C ARG A 38 -19.80 -11.80 -6.03
N ARG A 39 -20.79 -11.71 -5.14
CA ARG A 39 -22.13 -12.21 -5.41
C ARG A 39 -22.77 -11.54 -6.63
N GLU A 40 -22.65 -10.21 -6.75
CA GLU A 40 -23.21 -9.48 -7.90
C GLU A 40 -22.53 -9.86 -9.23
N VAL A 41 -21.22 -10.13 -9.21
CA VAL A 41 -20.50 -10.61 -10.38
C VAL A 41 -20.92 -12.04 -10.75
N LEU A 42 -21.04 -12.94 -9.79
CA LEU A 42 -21.49 -14.33 -10.01
C LEU A 42 -22.94 -14.39 -10.53
N LEU A 43 -23.79 -13.45 -10.13
CA LEU A 43 -25.15 -13.31 -10.65
C LEU A 43 -25.22 -12.64 -12.03
N GLY A 44 -24.08 -12.26 -12.61
CA GLY A 44 -23.99 -11.62 -13.92
C GLY A 44 -24.43 -10.16 -13.96
N LYS A 45 -24.72 -9.53 -12.81
CA LYS A 45 -25.07 -8.12 -12.71
C LYS A 45 -23.86 -7.21 -12.87
N GLY A 46 -22.73 -7.56 -12.25
CA GLY A 46 -21.43 -6.97 -12.53
C GLY A 46 -20.68 -7.85 -13.54
N LYS A 47 -20.02 -7.24 -14.52
CA LYS A 47 -19.31 -8.02 -15.55
C LYS A 47 -17.96 -8.55 -15.07
N PHE A 48 -17.34 -7.83 -14.15
CA PHE A 48 -16.04 -8.17 -13.58
C PHE A 48 -15.88 -7.49 -12.22
N GLY A 49 -15.18 -8.12 -11.30
CA GLY A 49 -14.85 -7.55 -10.01
C GLY A 49 -13.68 -8.27 -9.37
N ILE A 50 -12.77 -7.51 -8.79
CA ILE A 50 -11.63 -8.03 -8.02
C ILE A 50 -11.71 -7.40 -6.64
N PHE A 51 -11.78 -8.25 -5.63
CA PHE A 51 -11.98 -7.83 -4.25
C PHE A 51 -10.80 -8.25 -3.37
N GLY A 52 -10.66 -7.58 -2.23
CA GLY A 52 -9.52 -7.74 -1.32
C GLY A 52 -9.84 -8.56 -0.07
N ASP A 53 -10.74 -9.54 -0.17
CA ASP A 53 -11.13 -10.36 1.00
C ASP A 53 -9.90 -10.97 1.68
N GLY A 54 -9.88 -10.93 3.01
CA GLY A 54 -8.78 -11.41 3.83
C GLY A 54 -7.65 -10.40 4.05
N LYS A 55 -7.60 -9.33 3.24
CA LYS A 55 -6.52 -8.34 3.23
C LYS A 55 -6.88 -7.02 3.93
N GLU A 56 -8.04 -6.98 4.61
CA GLU A 56 -8.60 -5.73 5.13
C GLU A 56 -7.80 -5.18 6.31
N LEU A 57 -7.48 -6.03 7.28
CA LEU A 57 -6.85 -5.59 8.53
C LEU A 57 -5.45 -5.01 8.31
N PRO A 58 -4.54 -5.64 7.55
CA PRO A 58 -3.24 -5.04 7.25
C PRO A 58 -3.35 -3.70 6.52
N GLN A 59 -4.33 -3.53 5.63
CA GLN A 59 -4.55 -2.28 4.91
C GLN A 59 -5.04 -1.15 5.83
N VAL A 60 -5.94 -1.45 6.77
CA VAL A 60 -6.37 -0.47 7.78
C VAL A 60 -5.20 -0.07 8.66
N VAL A 61 -4.39 -1.01 9.10
CA VAL A 61 -3.19 -0.70 9.90
C VAL A 61 -2.19 0.13 9.10
N MET A 62 -1.91 -0.23 7.84
CA MET A 62 -1.05 0.56 6.95
C MET A 62 -1.52 2.01 6.85
N SER A 63 -2.84 2.25 6.79
CA SER A 63 -3.40 3.60 6.66
C SER A 63 -3.04 4.53 7.82
N HIS A 64 -2.81 4.00 9.01
CA HIS A 64 -2.42 4.81 10.19
C HIS A 64 -1.01 5.38 10.11
N PHE A 65 -0.15 4.76 9.31
CA PHE A 65 1.25 5.15 9.16
C PHE A 65 1.53 5.89 7.85
N PHE A 66 0.55 5.88 6.94
CA PHE A 66 0.59 6.63 5.69
C PHE A 66 0.26 8.11 5.97
N LYS A 67 1.27 8.97 5.88
CA LYS A 67 1.16 10.41 6.21
C LYS A 67 0.84 11.24 4.98
N ASP A 68 0.43 12.49 5.20
CA ASP A 68 0.32 13.46 4.14
C ASP A 68 1.72 13.73 3.55
N GLY A 69 1.81 13.85 2.25
CA GLY A 69 3.05 13.91 1.50
C GLY A 69 3.53 12.54 1.01
N ASP A 70 3.19 11.45 1.68
CA ASP A 70 3.57 10.09 1.24
C ASP A 70 2.90 9.72 -0.09
N TYR A 71 3.54 8.81 -0.83
CA TYR A 71 3.06 8.33 -2.12
C TYR A 71 2.76 6.84 -2.07
N ARG A 72 1.64 6.42 -2.71
CA ARG A 72 1.34 5.01 -2.92
C ARG A 72 1.52 4.64 -4.40
N SER A 73 2.26 3.58 -4.65
CA SER A 73 2.28 2.85 -5.90
C SER A 73 1.64 1.48 -5.67
N GLY A 74 0.33 1.40 -5.88
CA GLY A 74 -0.49 0.26 -5.52
C GLY A 74 -1.23 -0.36 -6.69
N TYR A 75 -2.18 -1.22 -6.36
CA TYR A 75 -2.97 -1.95 -7.31
C TYR A 75 -4.43 -2.12 -6.84
N TYR A 76 -5.27 -2.67 -7.68
CA TYR A 76 -6.73 -2.71 -7.56
C TYR A 76 -7.31 -3.40 -6.30
N ARG A 77 -6.51 -4.12 -5.49
CA ARG A 77 -6.98 -4.73 -4.22
C ARG A 77 -6.80 -3.85 -2.99
N ASP A 78 -6.35 -2.62 -3.14
CA ASP A 78 -6.12 -1.68 -2.03
C ASP A 78 -7.39 -0.93 -1.59
N GLN A 79 -8.56 -1.47 -1.88
CA GLN A 79 -9.85 -0.82 -1.59
C GLN A 79 -10.02 -0.46 -0.11
N THR A 80 -9.61 -1.36 0.79
CA THR A 80 -9.74 -1.14 2.23
C THR A 80 -8.85 0.00 2.72
N LEU A 81 -7.63 0.11 2.19
CA LEU A 81 -6.73 1.23 2.47
C LEU A 81 -7.39 2.56 2.11
N LEU A 82 -7.97 2.64 0.92
CA LEU A 82 -8.64 3.84 0.43
C LEU A 82 -9.92 4.16 1.23
N MET A 83 -10.68 3.13 1.62
CA MET A 83 -11.85 3.28 2.48
C MET A 83 -11.46 3.81 3.87
N SER A 84 -10.39 3.31 4.46
CA SER A 84 -9.92 3.74 5.79
C SER A 84 -9.38 5.18 5.78
N GLN A 85 -9.02 5.69 4.62
CA GLN A 85 -8.59 7.08 4.41
C GLN A 85 -9.75 8.00 3.95
N ASN A 86 -10.98 7.49 3.88
CA ASN A 86 -12.17 8.19 3.38
C ASN A 86 -12.04 8.70 1.92
N LEU A 87 -11.22 8.03 1.12
CA LEU A 87 -10.99 8.36 -0.28
C LEU A 87 -11.87 7.55 -1.24
N LEU A 88 -12.38 6.41 -0.79
CA LEU A 88 -13.24 5.52 -1.56
C LEU A 88 -14.36 4.98 -0.66
N SER A 89 -15.58 5.04 -1.15
CA SER A 89 -16.76 4.52 -0.46
C SER A 89 -17.24 3.21 -1.07
N ALA A 90 -18.02 2.43 -0.30
CA ALA A 90 -18.70 1.24 -0.80
C ALA A 90 -19.56 1.56 -2.04
N ARG A 91 -20.24 2.70 -2.06
CA ARG A 91 -21.05 3.16 -3.20
C ARG A 91 -20.23 3.31 -4.47
N GLU A 92 -19.06 3.92 -4.38
CA GLU A 92 -18.16 4.13 -5.53
C GLU A 92 -17.58 2.80 -6.03
N ILE A 93 -17.28 1.85 -5.13
CA ILE A 93 -16.85 0.50 -5.52
C ILE A 93 -17.96 -0.20 -6.31
N PHE A 94 -19.20 -0.17 -5.84
CA PHE A 94 -20.32 -0.77 -6.57
C PHE A 94 -20.64 -0.03 -7.86
N ALA A 95 -20.48 1.29 -7.91
CA ALA A 95 -20.60 2.05 -9.15
C ALA A 95 -19.60 1.56 -10.21
N ALA A 96 -18.35 1.27 -9.81
CA ALA A 96 -17.37 0.67 -10.71
C ALA A 96 -17.73 -0.76 -11.13
N VAL A 97 -18.24 -1.61 -10.21
CA VAL A 97 -18.68 -2.97 -10.51
C VAL A 97 -19.82 -3.00 -11.54
N TYR A 98 -20.74 -2.05 -11.46
CA TYR A 98 -21.86 -1.93 -12.38
C TYR A 98 -21.56 -1.11 -13.65
N GLY A 99 -20.36 -0.53 -13.75
CA GLY A 99 -19.97 0.30 -14.88
C GLY A 99 -20.81 1.58 -15.00
N HIS A 100 -21.09 2.24 -13.87
CA HIS A 100 -21.95 3.43 -13.83
C HIS A 100 -21.31 4.59 -14.61
N PRO A 101 -21.98 5.19 -15.61
CA PRO A 101 -21.35 6.15 -16.53
C PRO A 101 -21.17 7.55 -15.93
N ASP A 102 -21.88 7.88 -14.86
CA ASP A 102 -21.83 9.19 -14.23
C ASP A 102 -20.66 9.28 -13.24
N LYS A 103 -19.77 10.23 -13.47
CA LYS A 103 -18.60 10.52 -12.64
C LYS A 103 -18.93 11.04 -11.23
N LEU A 104 -20.15 11.43 -10.95
CA LEU A 104 -20.59 11.71 -9.58
C LEU A 104 -20.63 10.45 -8.71
N TYR A 105 -20.80 9.28 -9.33
CA TYR A 105 -20.88 7.99 -8.66
C TYR A 105 -19.65 7.12 -8.89
N GLU A 106 -19.15 7.05 -10.13
CA GLU A 106 -17.92 6.34 -10.47
C GLU A 106 -16.86 7.36 -10.88
N LYS A 107 -16.11 7.87 -9.90
CA LYS A 107 -15.17 8.99 -10.06
C LYS A 107 -13.92 8.63 -10.85
N MET A 108 -13.53 7.35 -10.90
CA MET A 108 -12.26 6.90 -11.47
C MET A 108 -12.29 6.93 -13.01
N SER A 109 -13.34 6.41 -13.61
CA SER A 109 -13.38 6.23 -15.08
C SER A 109 -14.72 6.57 -15.74
N GLY A 110 -15.78 6.81 -14.96
CA GLY A 110 -17.13 6.89 -15.49
C GLY A 110 -17.56 5.57 -16.13
N GLY A 111 -17.31 4.47 -15.44
CA GLY A 111 -17.71 3.12 -15.85
C GLY A 111 -16.89 2.51 -17.00
N ARG A 112 -15.76 3.10 -17.39
CA ARG A 112 -14.96 2.63 -18.53
C ARG A 112 -13.91 1.58 -18.17
N GLN A 113 -13.63 1.37 -16.88
CA GLN A 113 -12.70 0.37 -16.39
C GLN A 113 -13.46 -0.81 -15.76
N MET A 114 -12.98 -2.02 -15.98
CA MET A 114 -13.59 -3.22 -15.38
C MET A 114 -13.35 -3.34 -13.88
N ALA A 115 -12.20 -2.89 -13.40
CA ALA A 115 -11.88 -2.75 -11.98
C ALA A 115 -11.53 -1.30 -11.70
N GLY A 116 -11.96 -0.78 -10.56
CA GLY A 116 -11.62 0.58 -10.18
C GLY A 116 -10.10 0.75 -10.05
N HIS A 117 -9.55 1.73 -10.76
CA HIS A 117 -8.15 2.13 -10.66
C HIS A 117 -8.11 3.51 -10.03
N PHE A 118 -7.87 3.53 -8.73
CA PHE A 118 -7.92 4.75 -7.94
C PHE A 118 -6.66 5.59 -8.13
N LEU A 119 -6.85 6.90 -8.13
CA LEU A 119 -5.77 7.89 -8.05
C LEU A 119 -6.25 9.12 -7.27
N THR A 120 -5.33 9.88 -6.70
CA THR A 120 -5.57 11.25 -6.25
C THR A 120 -5.12 12.24 -7.32
N ASN A 121 -5.84 13.36 -7.46
CA ASN A 121 -5.46 14.38 -8.41
C ASN A 121 -4.13 15.04 -8.01
N THR A 122 -3.28 15.28 -8.97
CA THR A 122 -2.01 16.01 -8.80
C THR A 122 -2.07 17.43 -9.35
N ILE A 123 -3.09 17.70 -10.16
CA ILE A 123 -3.38 19.02 -10.74
C ILE A 123 -4.81 19.42 -10.42
N ASP A 124 -5.04 20.73 -10.31
CA ASP A 124 -6.36 21.33 -10.16
C ASP A 124 -7.08 21.49 -11.52
N GLU A 125 -8.30 22.04 -11.50
CA GLU A 125 -9.12 22.31 -12.69
C GLU A 125 -8.51 23.35 -13.63
N ASN A 126 -7.55 24.15 -13.16
CA ASN A 126 -6.81 25.13 -13.93
C ASN A 126 -5.47 24.62 -14.44
N ASN A 127 -5.19 23.32 -14.31
CA ASN A 127 -3.93 22.66 -14.65
C ASN A 127 -2.72 23.12 -13.81
N ASN A 128 -2.93 23.66 -12.63
CA ASN A 128 -1.82 23.95 -11.70
C ASN A 128 -1.54 22.73 -10.81
N TRP A 129 -0.28 22.56 -10.43
CA TRP A 129 0.09 21.55 -9.46
C TRP A 129 -0.56 21.83 -8.10
N ILE A 130 -1.28 20.84 -7.58
CA ILE A 130 -1.76 20.82 -6.19
C ILE A 130 -0.56 20.63 -5.27
N ASP A 131 -0.64 21.16 -4.07
CA ASP A 131 0.35 20.89 -3.02
C ASP A 131 0.25 19.44 -2.55
N GLN A 132 1.12 18.60 -3.10
CA GLN A 132 1.17 17.17 -2.81
C GLN A 132 1.73 16.85 -1.43
N THR A 133 2.36 17.83 -0.76
CA THR A 133 2.88 17.65 0.59
C THR A 133 1.79 17.69 1.67
N SER A 134 0.61 18.19 1.32
CA SER A 134 -0.54 18.35 2.22
C SER A 134 -1.65 17.32 2.00
N GLN A 135 -1.44 16.34 1.12
CA GLN A 135 -2.40 15.28 0.83
C GLN A 135 -1.74 13.89 0.82
N LYS A 136 -2.55 12.85 0.89
CA LYS A 136 -2.13 11.47 0.64
C LYS A 136 -2.11 11.23 -0.87
N ASN A 137 -0.93 10.92 -1.42
CA ASN A 137 -0.76 10.80 -2.86
C ASN A 137 -0.91 9.35 -3.30
N HIS A 138 -2.00 9.04 -3.96
CA HIS A 138 -2.21 7.73 -4.58
C HIS A 138 -2.01 7.86 -6.08
N ILE A 139 -0.92 7.30 -6.58
CA ILE A 139 -0.70 7.25 -8.02
C ILE A 139 -1.59 6.15 -8.61
N SER A 140 -2.10 6.37 -9.82
CA SER A 140 -3.06 5.48 -10.47
C SER A 140 -2.70 4.00 -10.29
N ASP A 141 -3.65 3.21 -9.86
CA ASP A 141 -3.49 1.77 -9.81
C ASP A 141 -3.10 1.20 -11.17
N ILE A 142 -2.37 0.10 -11.18
CA ILE A 142 -1.91 -0.58 -12.39
C ILE A 142 -2.49 -1.99 -12.43
N SER A 143 -3.07 -2.37 -13.58
CA SER A 143 -3.60 -3.72 -13.82
C SER A 143 -2.52 -4.75 -14.15
N PRO A 144 -1.51 -4.45 -15.01
CA PRO A 144 -0.45 -5.39 -15.30
C PRO A 144 0.27 -5.80 -14.02
N THR A 145 0.40 -7.11 -13.82
CA THR A 145 0.91 -7.73 -12.62
C THR A 145 2.32 -7.22 -12.26
N ALA A 146 2.49 -6.70 -11.05
CA ALA A 146 3.72 -6.15 -10.48
C ALA A 146 4.28 -4.87 -11.15
N SER A 147 3.61 -4.30 -12.18
CA SER A 147 4.14 -3.11 -12.88
C SER A 147 4.23 -1.85 -11.99
N GLN A 148 3.49 -1.80 -10.88
CA GLN A 148 3.59 -0.73 -9.90
C GLN A 148 4.95 -0.69 -9.18
N MET A 149 5.72 -1.76 -9.20
CA MET A 149 7.00 -1.87 -8.49
C MET A 149 8.08 -0.95 -9.09
N SER A 150 8.19 -0.86 -10.42
CA SER A 150 9.15 0.04 -11.06
C SER A 150 8.88 1.50 -10.74
N ARG A 151 7.62 1.90 -10.74
CA ARG A 151 7.21 3.27 -10.37
C ARG A 151 7.50 3.58 -8.91
N LEU A 152 7.33 2.61 -8.00
CA LEU A 152 7.70 2.74 -6.59
C LEU A 152 9.17 3.13 -6.45
N VAL A 153 10.06 2.49 -7.20
CA VAL A 153 11.50 2.81 -7.19
C VAL A 153 11.74 4.28 -7.60
N GLY A 154 11.09 4.73 -8.67
CA GLY A 154 11.22 6.11 -9.15
C GLY A 154 10.74 7.14 -8.13
N LEU A 155 9.59 6.89 -7.48
CA LEU A 155 9.05 7.77 -6.44
C LEU A 155 9.98 7.83 -5.20
N GLY A 156 10.48 6.68 -4.75
CA GLY A 156 11.42 6.63 -3.62
C GLY A 156 12.76 7.32 -3.93
N LEU A 157 13.25 7.16 -5.16
CA LEU A 157 14.44 7.86 -5.61
C LEU A 157 14.23 9.38 -5.64
N ALA A 158 13.06 9.85 -6.07
CA ALA A 158 12.71 11.27 -6.05
C ALA A 158 12.77 11.83 -4.62
N SER A 159 12.14 11.14 -3.63
CA SER A 159 12.21 11.54 -2.23
C SER A 159 13.66 11.64 -1.73
N LYS A 160 14.49 10.66 -2.05
CA LYS A 160 15.93 10.69 -1.72
C LYS A 160 16.68 11.84 -2.37
N ILE A 161 16.38 12.16 -3.62
CA ILE A 161 16.96 13.29 -4.34
C ILE A 161 16.58 14.61 -3.67
N TYR A 162 15.31 14.80 -3.32
CA TYR A 162 14.85 15.98 -2.59
C TYR A 162 15.52 16.13 -1.22
N ARG A 163 15.80 15.03 -0.51
CA ARG A 163 16.53 15.07 0.77
C ARG A 163 17.98 15.55 0.62
N ASN A 164 18.62 15.14 -0.46
CA ASN A 164 20.04 15.38 -0.65
C ASN A 164 20.34 16.67 -1.43
N ASN A 165 19.34 17.30 -2.02
CA ASN A 165 19.51 18.44 -2.91
C ASN A 165 18.42 19.51 -2.66
N SER A 166 18.83 20.77 -2.67
CA SER A 166 17.88 21.87 -2.72
C SER A 166 17.46 22.11 -4.17
N ILE A 167 16.20 21.81 -4.48
CA ILE A 167 15.63 21.94 -5.82
C ILE A 167 14.56 23.04 -5.80
N ASN A 168 14.81 24.12 -6.51
CA ASN A 168 13.85 25.22 -6.62
C ASN A 168 12.55 24.74 -7.28
N GLY A 169 11.42 25.12 -6.73
CA GLY A 169 10.10 24.74 -7.23
C GLY A 169 9.61 23.37 -6.75
N SER A 170 10.34 22.73 -5.83
CA SER A 170 9.98 21.42 -5.27
C SER A 170 9.00 21.48 -4.10
N GLU A 171 8.66 22.66 -3.61
CA GLU A 171 7.94 22.88 -2.36
C GLU A 171 6.53 22.25 -2.36
N LYS A 172 5.92 22.12 -3.55
CA LYS A 172 4.64 21.43 -3.73
C LYS A 172 4.75 19.89 -3.82
N PHE A 173 5.96 19.35 -3.94
CA PHE A 173 6.17 17.91 -4.18
C PHE A 173 6.84 17.22 -3.01
N SER A 174 7.62 17.95 -2.20
CA SER A 174 8.39 17.35 -1.12
C SER A 174 8.64 18.31 0.04
N LYS A 175 8.61 17.77 1.25
CA LYS A 175 9.11 18.42 2.47
C LYS A 175 10.48 17.85 2.82
N ASN A 176 11.52 18.32 2.10
CA ASN A 176 12.91 17.91 2.31
C ASN A 176 13.13 16.39 2.18
N GLY A 177 12.43 15.71 1.28
CA GLY A 177 12.57 14.27 1.09
C GLY A 177 12.16 13.44 2.31
N ASN A 178 11.15 13.89 3.06
CA ASN A 178 10.64 13.16 4.22
C ASN A 178 9.51 12.17 3.87
N GLU A 179 9.15 12.10 2.60
CA GLU A 179 8.07 11.24 2.09
C GLU A 179 8.54 9.79 2.02
N VAL A 180 7.65 8.88 2.44
CA VAL A 180 7.80 7.44 2.26
C VAL A 180 6.96 6.99 1.07
N VAL A 181 7.49 6.06 0.29
CA VAL A 181 6.74 5.45 -0.81
C VAL A 181 6.24 4.08 -0.39
N TRP A 182 4.93 3.90 -0.49
CA TRP A 182 4.22 2.69 -0.10
C TRP A 182 3.85 1.89 -1.34
N GLY A 183 4.37 0.67 -1.41
CA GLY A 183 4.01 -0.30 -2.45
C GLY A 183 3.09 -1.38 -1.89
N THR A 184 2.19 -1.88 -2.71
CA THR A 184 1.35 -3.03 -2.37
C THR A 184 1.39 -4.04 -3.50
N ILE A 185 1.40 -5.33 -3.14
CA ILE A 185 1.49 -6.41 -4.13
C ILE A 185 0.91 -7.72 -3.56
N GLY A 186 0.28 -8.52 -4.39
CA GLY A 186 -0.13 -9.87 -4.02
C GLY A 186 1.03 -10.86 -4.09
N ASN A 187 0.97 -11.93 -3.29
CA ASN A 187 2.00 -12.95 -3.22
C ASN A 187 2.39 -13.55 -4.58
N ALA A 188 1.43 -14.00 -5.38
CA ALA A 188 1.72 -14.56 -6.70
C ALA A 188 2.40 -13.57 -7.64
N SER A 189 2.11 -12.28 -7.50
CA SER A 189 2.73 -11.22 -8.29
C SER A 189 4.20 -11.01 -7.97
N THR A 190 4.68 -11.47 -6.82
CA THR A 190 6.10 -11.42 -6.48
C THR A 190 6.97 -12.35 -7.32
N SER A 191 6.36 -13.29 -8.06
CA SER A 191 7.05 -14.16 -9.01
C SER A 191 7.37 -13.48 -10.35
N GLN A 192 6.91 -12.25 -10.58
CA GLN A 192 7.26 -11.48 -11.77
C GLN A 192 8.69 -10.94 -11.70
N GLY A 193 9.43 -10.97 -12.84
CA GLY A 193 10.82 -10.49 -12.91
C GLY A 193 10.97 -9.04 -12.42
N ILE A 194 10.02 -8.15 -12.79
CA ILE A 194 10.03 -6.74 -12.38
C ILE A 194 9.97 -6.55 -10.87
N PHE A 195 9.39 -7.50 -10.11
CA PHE A 195 9.42 -7.45 -8.66
C PHE A 195 10.85 -7.60 -8.12
N PHE A 196 11.59 -8.61 -8.58
CA PHE A 196 12.97 -8.84 -8.15
C PHE A 196 13.91 -7.71 -8.57
N GLU A 197 13.71 -7.16 -9.77
CA GLU A 197 14.45 -5.99 -10.22
C GLU A 197 14.21 -4.77 -9.33
N ALA A 198 12.94 -4.51 -8.97
CA ALA A 198 12.57 -3.42 -8.07
C ALA A 198 13.12 -3.61 -6.66
N ILE A 199 13.08 -4.84 -6.11
CA ILE A 199 13.65 -5.18 -4.80
C ILE A 199 15.17 -4.92 -4.82
N ASN A 200 15.86 -5.38 -5.84
CA ASN A 200 17.31 -5.11 -6.00
C ASN A 200 17.58 -3.61 -6.07
N ALA A 201 16.82 -2.88 -6.88
CA ALA A 201 16.98 -1.43 -7.02
C ALA A 201 16.72 -0.69 -5.69
N CYS A 202 15.69 -1.08 -4.92
CA CYS A 202 15.44 -0.53 -3.59
C CYS A 202 16.63 -0.74 -2.66
N GLY A 203 17.19 -1.95 -2.64
CA GLY A 203 18.35 -2.31 -1.83
C GLY A 203 19.61 -1.54 -2.21
N VAL A 204 19.89 -1.39 -3.51
CA VAL A 204 21.06 -0.65 -4.01
C VAL A 204 20.90 0.85 -3.77
N LEU A 205 19.76 1.41 -4.08
CA LEU A 205 19.50 2.85 -4.00
C LEU A 205 19.22 3.32 -2.57
N GLN A 206 18.89 2.42 -1.64
CA GLN A 206 18.50 2.77 -0.26
C GLN A 206 17.48 3.91 -0.25
N ILE A 207 16.30 3.61 -0.77
CA ILE A 207 15.20 4.56 -0.90
C ILE A 207 14.16 4.37 0.21
N PRO A 208 13.42 5.42 0.62
CA PRO A 208 12.41 5.35 1.68
C PRO A 208 11.15 4.63 1.19
N SER A 209 11.20 3.31 1.07
CA SER A 209 10.09 2.52 0.56
C SER A 209 9.63 1.45 1.55
N ILE A 210 8.31 1.22 1.59
CA ILE A 210 7.69 0.12 2.32
C ILE A 210 6.81 -0.64 1.33
N ILE A 211 7.10 -1.93 1.14
CA ILE A 211 6.37 -2.81 0.25
C ILE A 211 5.57 -3.80 1.09
N SER A 212 4.24 -3.72 1.04
CA SER A 212 3.34 -4.67 1.69
C SER A 212 2.96 -5.78 0.73
N VAL A 213 3.32 -7.00 1.06
CA VAL A 213 2.91 -8.21 0.34
C VAL A 213 1.69 -8.80 1.05
N TRP A 214 0.57 -8.92 0.34
CA TRP A 214 -0.61 -9.62 0.82
C TRP A 214 -0.48 -11.09 0.47
N ASP A 215 -0.05 -11.91 1.44
CA ASP A 215 0.27 -13.31 1.23
C ASP A 215 -0.84 -14.22 1.77
N ASP A 216 -1.69 -14.69 0.87
CA ASP A 216 -2.79 -15.61 1.15
C ASP A 216 -2.52 -17.04 0.65
N ASP A 217 -1.26 -17.38 0.42
CA ASP A 217 -0.77 -18.67 -0.08
C ASP A 217 -1.21 -19.06 -1.49
N TYR A 218 -2.04 -18.25 -2.15
CA TYR A 218 -2.57 -18.59 -3.47
C TYR A 218 -2.42 -17.45 -4.48
N GLY A 219 -2.18 -17.83 -5.73
CA GLY A 219 -2.35 -16.97 -6.90
C GLY A 219 -3.53 -17.50 -7.71
N ILE A 220 -4.73 -16.97 -7.51
CA ILE A 220 -6.01 -17.50 -8.01
C ILE A 220 -6.23 -18.93 -7.50
N SER A 221 -5.78 -19.95 -8.22
CA SER A 221 -5.90 -21.38 -7.88
C SER A 221 -4.55 -22.08 -7.68
N VAL A 222 -3.43 -21.36 -7.84
CA VAL A 222 -2.08 -21.92 -7.73
C VAL A 222 -1.50 -21.62 -6.34
N HIS A 223 -1.11 -22.66 -5.63
CA HIS A 223 -0.52 -22.54 -4.29
C HIS A 223 0.92 -22.01 -4.37
N ASN A 224 1.39 -21.30 -3.34
CA ASN A 224 2.74 -20.72 -3.23
C ASN A 224 3.85 -21.73 -3.55
N LYS A 225 3.73 -22.97 -3.12
CA LYS A 225 4.72 -24.05 -3.38
C LYS A 225 4.97 -24.29 -4.87
N ASP A 226 3.99 -23.98 -5.73
CA ASP A 226 4.04 -24.24 -7.15
C ASP A 226 4.51 -23.02 -7.98
N HIS A 227 4.61 -21.82 -7.36
CA HIS A 227 5.05 -20.61 -8.05
C HIS A 227 6.15 -19.81 -7.33
N THR A 228 6.49 -20.16 -6.08
CA THR A 228 7.53 -19.45 -5.32
C THR A 228 8.61 -20.42 -4.87
N THR A 229 9.87 -20.17 -5.29
CA THR A 229 11.00 -20.98 -4.82
C THR A 229 11.11 -20.91 -3.29
N LYS A 230 11.56 -21.99 -2.66
CA LYS A 230 11.60 -22.15 -1.20
C LYS A 230 10.21 -22.14 -0.53
N GLU A 231 9.13 -22.15 -1.32
CA GLU A 231 7.74 -22.09 -0.85
C GLU A 231 7.44 -20.91 0.08
N SER A 232 8.30 -19.89 0.06
CA SER A 232 8.22 -18.72 0.94
C SER A 232 8.92 -17.54 0.31
N ILE A 233 8.22 -16.42 0.22
CA ILE A 233 8.74 -15.17 -0.35
C ILE A 233 9.91 -14.64 0.49
N SER A 234 9.79 -14.65 1.82
CA SER A 234 10.88 -14.19 2.70
C SER A 234 12.14 -15.02 2.56
N LYS A 235 12.01 -16.35 2.43
CA LYS A 235 13.15 -17.23 2.17
C LYS A 235 13.75 -17.02 0.78
N ALA A 236 12.92 -16.76 -0.22
CA ALA A 236 13.37 -16.44 -1.58
C ALA A 236 14.15 -15.12 -1.63
N LEU A 237 13.76 -14.15 -0.77
CA LEU A 237 14.38 -12.84 -0.67
C LEU A 237 15.53 -12.76 0.35
N ALA A 238 15.91 -13.85 1.02
CA ALA A 238 16.89 -13.82 2.09
C ALA A 238 18.24 -13.18 1.69
N GLY A 239 18.65 -13.34 0.42
CA GLY A 239 19.89 -12.73 -0.10
C GLY A 239 19.84 -11.22 -0.28
N PHE A 240 18.66 -10.59 -0.21
CA PHE A 240 18.49 -9.14 -0.29
C PHE A 240 18.43 -8.47 1.09
N LYS A 241 18.40 -9.28 2.17
CA LYS A 241 18.27 -8.76 3.52
C LYS A 241 19.47 -7.92 3.91
N ILE A 242 19.20 -6.76 4.54
CA ILE A 242 20.24 -5.92 5.14
C ILE A 242 21.04 -6.69 6.22
N THR A 243 22.34 -6.50 6.24
CA THR A 243 23.25 -7.07 7.26
C THR A 243 24.10 -5.99 7.90
N SER A 244 24.90 -6.34 8.92
CA SER A 244 25.87 -5.40 9.50
C SER A 244 26.90 -4.90 8.47
N ASP A 245 27.16 -5.69 7.45
CA ASP A 245 28.31 -5.50 6.54
C ASP A 245 27.90 -5.04 5.14
N SER A 246 26.59 -5.07 4.85
CA SER A 246 26.09 -4.67 3.52
C SER A 246 24.71 -4.01 3.57
N PRO A 247 24.46 -3.00 2.72
CA PRO A 247 23.12 -2.47 2.53
C PRO A 247 22.21 -3.53 1.93
N GLY A 248 20.91 -3.35 2.12
CA GLY A 248 19.89 -4.28 1.64
C GLY A 248 18.52 -3.77 2.02
N ILE A 249 17.58 -4.67 2.17
CA ILE A 249 16.22 -4.37 2.59
C ILE A 249 15.91 -5.04 3.94
N GLU A 250 15.09 -4.40 4.76
CA GLU A 250 14.55 -5.05 5.96
C GLU A 250 13.36 -5.92 5.57
N ILE A 251 13.37 -7.19 6.01
CA ILE A 251 12.32 -8.17 5.69
C ILE A 251 11.59 -8.53 6.99
N LEU A 252 10.30 -8.21 7.04
CA LEU A 252 9.44 -8.42 8.18
C LEU A 252 8.29 -9.37 7.83
N GLU A 253 8.01 -10.32 8.71
CA GLU A 253 6.84 -11.18 8.61
C GLU A 253 5.87 -10.87 9.75
N VAL A 254 4.59 -10.83 9.46
CA VAL A 254 3.55 -10.56 10.46
C VAL A 254 2.28 -11.31 10.12
N LYS A 255 1.59 -11.81 11.16
CA LYS A 255 0.26 -12.41 11.00
C LYS A 255 -0.75 -11.34 10.61
N GLY A 256 -1.37 -11.47 9.45
CA GLY A 256 -2.32 -10.49 8.89
C GLY A 256 -3.61 -10.32 9.70
N TRP A 257 -3.85 -11.17 10.69
CA TRP A 257 -5.00 -11.09 11.62
C TRP A 257 -4.63 -10.61 13.03
N ASP A 258 -3.33 -10.37 13.32
CA ASP A 258 -2.88 -9.88 14.62
C ASP A 258 -2.72 -8.36 14.56
N TYR A 259 -3.76 -7.65 14.99
CA TYR A 259 -3.81 -6.19 15.00
C TYR A 259 -2.63 -5.55 15.74
N GLN A 260 -2.28 -6.09 16.92
CA GLN A 260 -1.19 -5.52 17.73
C GLN A 260 0.18 -5.70 17.07
N SER A 261 0.43 -6.89 16.52
CA SER A 261 1.68 -7.17 15.81
C SER A 261 1.78 -6.34 14.54
N LEU A 262 0.68 -6.21 13.78
CA LEU A 262 0.63 -5.33 12.61
C LEU A 262 0.97 -3.88 12.98
N MET A 263 0.34 -3.32 14.03
CA MET A 263 0.62 -1.96 14.48
C MET A 263 2.10 -1.75 14.83
N LYS A 264 2.73 -2.70 15.52
CA LYS A 264 4.17 -2.65 15.85
C LYS A 264 5.04 -2.73 14.60
N THR A 265 4.72 -3.65 13.70
CA THR A 265 5.48 -3.89 12.45
C THR A 265 5.45 -2.67 11.54
N TYR A 266 4.26 -2.11 11.28
CA TYR A 266 4.15 -0.92 10.43
C TYR A 266 4.74 0.33 11.07
N SER A 267 4.64 0.49 12.40
CA SER A 267 5.30 1.59 13.12
C SER A 267 6.82 1.52 13.00
N TYR A 268 7.39 0.33 13.17
CA TYR A 268 8.83 0.12 13.00
C TYR A 268 9.28 0.38 11.55
N ALA A 269 8.57 -0.20 10.58
CA ALA A 269 8.88 -0.05 9.17
C ALA A 269 8.83 1.42 8.71
N GLU A 270 7.77 2.15 9.12
CA GLU A 270 7.64 3.57 8.79
C GLU A 270 8.79 4.38 9.36
N LYS A 271 9.15 4.13 10.61
CA LYS A 271 10.27 4.83 11.26
C LYS A 271 11.58 4.64 10.51
N ILE A 272 12.00 3.40 10.24
CA ILE A 272 13.29 3.14 9.58
C ILE A 272 13.31 3.58 8.11
N ALA A 273 12.20 3.46 7.40
CA ALA A 273 12.11 3.93 6.02
C ALA A 273 12.19 5.47 5.96
N ARG A 274 11.46 6.17 6.82
CA ARG A 274 11.42 7.63 6.83
C ARG A 274 12.69 8.26 7.38
N GLU A 275 13.19 7.77 8.51
CA GLU A 275 14.33 8.38 9.19
C GLU A 275 15.67 7.99 8.54
N HIS A 276 15.79 6.73 8.14
CA HIS A 276 17.07 6.15 7.70
C HIS A 276 17.12 5.78 6.21
N HIS A 277 16.01 5.93 5.47
CA HIS A 277 15.90 5.50 4.06
C HIS A 277 16.24 4.02 3.86
N ILE A 278 15.97 3.18 4.86
CA ILE A 278 16.08 1.74 4.74
C ILE A 278 14.80 1.21 4.07
N PRO A 279 14.88 0.58 2.90
CA PRO A 279 13.70 -0.02 2.28
C PRO A 279 13.23 -1.24 3.08
N VAL A 280 11.92 -1.39 3.20
CA VAL A 280 11.28 -2.45 3.99
C VAL A 280 10.32 -3.24 3.13
N ILE A 281 10.30 -4.56 3.31
CA ILE A 281 9.23 -5.42 2.83
C ILE A 281 8.51 -6.04 4.02
N ILE A 282 7.18 -5.98 4.01
CA ILE A 282 6.32 -6.56 5.03
C ILE A 282 5.49 -7.66 4.38
N LEU A 283 5.69 -8.89 4.82
CA LEU A 283 4.85 -10.02 4.41
C LEU A 283 3.73 -10.18 5.43
N SER A 284 2.53 -9.78 5.04
CA SER A 284 1.32 -10.00 5.84
C SER A 284 0.77 -11.38 5.49
N LEU A 285 1.06 -12.36 6.35
CA LEU A 285 0.61 -13.73 6.18
C LEU A 285 -0.89 -13.79 6.47
N ILE A 286 -1.68 -14.11 5.48
CA ILE A 286 -3.14 -14.16 5.55
C ILE A 286 -3.56 -15.62 5.46
N HIS A 287 -4.17 -16.14 6.52
CA HIS A 287 -4.84 -17.43 6.44
C HIS A 287 -6.30 -17.23 6.03
N ILE A 288 -6.68 -17.92 4.98
CA ILE A 288 -8.07 -18.04 4.55
C ILE A 288 -8.62 -19.41 4.98
#